data_1d47c0be19ae1e280a28398340562db3
#
_entry.id   1d47c0be19ae1e280a28398340562db3
#
_cell.length_a   1.000
_cell.length_b   1.000
_cell.length_c   1.000
_cell.angle_alpha   90.00
_cell.angle_beta   90.00
_cell.angle_gamma   90.00
#
_symmetry.space_group_name_H-M   'P 1'
#
loop_
_entity.id
_entity.type
_entity.pdbx_description
1 polymer ?
#
loop_
_entity_poly.entity_id
_entity_poly.type
_entity_poly.pdbx_seq_one_letter_code
_entity_poly.pdbx_strand_id
1 'polypeptide(L)'
;MRFILLALAFLGVAPMAEAQQRTRLTVYTALENEQLAPFKQAAEAALRDVEIAWVRDSTGVITARLIAEKANPRADMVWGLSVFSLLQMEAQDMLEPYTPRGAEALRPNMRSARSPMTWTGMDAFVSAICFNTVVAQQRNLPRPTTWQDLLDPRFRGQIVMPNPNSSGTGFLTMVGWIANKGEQGAWEFMNRLHENIQQYTHSGSAPCNNAARGEFGVGLSFDMRSVALKNQGAPIDIIVPTDGVGFDLEATAIMRGTRNLEAAKRLADFTVSRTAAELYGRYYALLALPGVEPTVRGYPAEFAQRLVSANFAEIALARDRLLAEWQRRYDGKSAPR
;
A
#
# COMPACT_ATOMS: atom_id res chain seq x y z
N MET A 1 -67.30 27.26 -50.38
CA MET A 1 -66.11 27.78 -49.71
C MET A 1 -65.64 26.75 -48.68
N ARG A 2 -64.57 26.03 -48.97
CA ARG A 2 -63.96 25.01 -48.06
C ARG A 2 -62.72 25.63 -47.47
N PHE A 3 -62.68 25.85 -46.19
CA PHE A 3 -61.49 26.31 -45.44
C PHE A 3 -60.65 25.08 -45.09
N ILE A 4 -59.42 25.04 -45.61
CA ILE A 4 -58.39 24.05 -45.23
C ILE A 4 -57.56 24.69 -44.08
N LEU A 5 -57.67 24.11 -42.87
CA LEU A 5 -56.79 24.44 -41.73
C LEU A 5 -55.46 23.67 -41.90
N LEU A 6 -54.36 24.39 -42.11
CA LEU A 6 -53.00 23.83 -42.05
C LEU A 6 -52.56 23.82 -40.58
N ALA A 7 -52.42 22.59 -40.01
CA ALA A 7 -51.80 22.42 -38.71
C ALA A 7 -50.27 22.37 -38.87
N LEU A 8 -49.55 23.41 -38.42
CA LEU A 8 -48.08 23.37 -38.28
C LEU A 8 -47.70 22.50 -37.06
N ALA A 9 -47.13 21.33 -37.33
CA ALA A 9 -46.47 20.50 -36.29
C ALA A 9 -45.09 21.11 -35.96
N PHE A 10 -44.97 21.69 -34.75
CA PHE A 10 -43.67 22.08 -34.18
C PHE A 10 -42.97 20.81 -33.71
N LEU A 11 -42.01 20.29 -34.48
CA LEU A 11 -41.05 19.27 -34.02
C LEU A 11 -40.07 19.96 -33.04
N GLY A 12 -40.31 19.79 -31.77
CA GLY A 12 -39.37 20.17 -30.72
C GLY A 12 -38.13 19.31 -30.80
N VAL A 13 -37.02 19.89 -31.26
CA VAL A 13 -35.67 19.28 -31.13
C VAL A 13 -35.29 19.34 -29.65
N ALA A 14 -35.47 18.23 -28.94
CA ALA A 14 -34.90 18.09 -27.60
C ALA A 14 -33.37 18.17 -27.72
N PRO A 15 -32.68 19.04 -26.93
CA PRO A 15 -31.24 19.04 -26.93
C PRO A 15 -30.74 17.66 -26.49
N MET A 16 -30.05 16.94 -27.37
CA MET A 16 -29.24 15.80 -26.98
C MET A 16 -28.22 16.33 -25.97
N ALA A 17 -28.36 15.95 -24.73
CA ALA A 17 -27.32 16.15 -23.73
C ALA A 17 -26.09 15.39 -24.24
N GLU A 18 -25.10 16.13 -24.78
CA GLU A 18 -23.77 15.57 -25.04
C GLU A 18 -23.29 14.94 -23.75
N ALA A 19 -23.16 13.62 -23.73
CA ALA A 19 -22.54 12.91 -22.64
C ALA A 19 -21.11 13.47 -22.53
N GLN A 20 -20.87 14.31 -21.52
CA GLN A 20 -19.59 14.95 -21.29
C GLN A 20 -18.53 13.85 -21.18
N GLN A 21 -17.62 13.79 -22.15
CA GLN A 21 -16.60 12.75 -22.23
C GLN A 21 -15.71 12.88 -20.99
N ARG A 22 -15.73 11.86 -20.14
CA ARG A 22 -14.94 11.83 -18.89
C ARG A 22 -13.44 11.70 -19.22
N THR A 23 -12.62 12.46 -18.51
CA THR A 23 -11.17 12.33 -18.59
C THR A 23 -10.74 11.04 -17.90
N ARG A 24 -10.19 10.10 -18.66
CA ARG A 24 -9.69 8.85 -18.11
C ARG A 24 -8.28 9.02 -17.56
N LEU A 25 -8.12 8.81 -16.25
CA LEU A 25 -6.83 8.82 -15.55
C LEU A 25 -6.35 7.37 -15.35
N THR A 26 -5.15 7.07 -15.82
CA THR A 26 -4.46 5.82 -15.53
C THR A 26 -3.75 5.94 -14.19
N VAL A 27 -4.26 5.22 -13.17
CA VAL A 27 -3.77 5.31 -11.79
C VAL A 27 -3.12 3.99 -11.41
N TYR A 28 -1.81 4.04 -11.14
CA TYR A 28 -1.05 2.89 -10.67
C TYR A 28 -1.16 2.77 -9.15
N THR A 29 -1.27 1.53 -8.66
CA THR A 29 -1.54 1.30 -7.24
C THR A 29 -1.01 -0.03 -6.73
N ALA A 30 -0.69 -0.05 -5.43
CA ALA A 30 -0.42 -1.27 -4.66
C ALA A 30 -1.52 -1.57 -3.62
N LEU A 31 -2.60 -0.81 -3.61
CA LEU A 31 -3.78 -1.05 -2.77
C LEU A 31 -4.31 -2.49 -2.92
N GLU A 32 -4.93 -3.01 -1.88
CA GLU A 32 -5.58 -4.29 -1.94
C GLU A 32 -6.86 -4.24 -2.79
N ASN A 33 -7.24 -5.37 -3.41
CA ASN A 33 -8.35 -5.41 -4.36
C ASN A 33 -9.67 -4.92 -3.78
N GLU A 34 -9.92 -5.17 -2.49
CA GLU A 34 -11.13 -4.73 -1.80
C GLU A 34 -11.24 -3.20 -1.62
N GLN A 35 -10.14 -2.47 -1.75
CA GLN A 35 -10.10 -1.01 -1.64
C GLN A 35 -10.42 -0.32 -2.99
N LEU A 36 -10.14 -0.98 -4.13
CA LEU A 36 -10.19 -0.35 -5.45
C LEU A 36 -11.58 0.18 -5.81
N ALA A 37 -12.61 -0.63 -5.64
CA ALA A 37 -13.97 -0.24 -6.00
C ALA A 37 -14.52 0.89 -5.11
N PRO A 38 -14.43 0.83 -3.76
CA PRO A 38 -14.87 1.92 -2.89
C PRO A 38 -14.15 3.24 -3.15
N PHE A 39 -12.82 3.21 -3.38
CA PHE A 39 -12.03 4.42 -3.62
C PHE A 39 -12.39 5.05 -4.96
N LYS A 40 -12.50 4.22 -6.02
CA LYS A 40 -12.94 4.67 -7.34
C LYS A 40 -14.33 5.30 -7.28
N GLN A 41 -15.29 4.63 -6.67
CA GLN A 41 -16.68 5.11 -6.57
C GLN A 41 -16.78 6.47 -5.87
N ALA A 42 -16.07 6.63 -4.75
CA ALA A 42 -16.10 7.88 -4.00
C ALA A 42 -15.42 9.03 -4.77
N ALA A 43 -14.28 8.78 -5.41
CA ALA A 43 -13.57 9.79 -6.20
C ALA A 43 -14.39 10.20 -7.43
N GLU A 44 -14.97 9.25 -8.16
CA GLU A 44 -15.78 9.52 -9.35
C GLU A 44 -17.14 10.16 -9.02
N ALA A 45 -17.68 9.94 -7.84
CA ALA A 45 -18.85 10.66 -7.36
C ALA A 45 -18.55 12.15 -7.08
N ALA A 46 -17.34 12.43 -6.55
CA ALA A 46 -16.87 13.80 -6.30
C ALA A 46 -16.39 14.50 -7.59
N LEU A 47 -15.82 13.76 -8.54
CA LEU A 47 -15.23 14.24 -9.79
C LEU A 47 -15.92 13.59 -10.99
N ARG A 48 -17.12 14.08 -11.31
CA ARG A 48 -18.02 13.44 -12.30
C ARG A 48 -17.44 13.39 -13.72
N ASP A 49 -16.50 14.25 -14.03
CA ASP A 49 -15.79 14.37 -15.30
C ASP A 49 -14.51 13.51 -15.35
N VAL A 50 -14.19 12.77 -14.28
CA VAL A 50 -13.02 11.89 -14.20
C VAL A 50 -13.46 10.42 -14.18
N GLU A 51 -12.71 9.57 -14.88
CA GLU A 51 -12.79 8.12 -14.83
C GLU A 51 -11.45 7.55 -14.37
N ILE A 52 -11.43 6.73 -13.32
CA ILE A 52 -10.21 6.09 -12.82
C ILE A 52 -10.04 4.72 -13.47
N ALA A 53 -8.90 4.53 -14.13
CA ALA A 53 -8.47 3.26 -14.68
C ALA A 53 -7.31 2.70 -13.84
N TRP A 54 -7.59 1.75 -12.98
CA TRP A 54 -6.59 1.14 -12.11
C TRP A 54 -5.61 0.24 -12.89
N VAL A 55 -4.33 0.36 -12.56
CA VAL A 55 -3.28 -0.62 -12.86
C VAL A 55 -2.70 -1.06 -11.53
N ARG A 56 -3.08 -2.27 -11.10
CA ARG A 56 -2.75 -2.79 -9.78
C ARG A 56 -1.73 -3.92 -9.84
N ASP A 57 -0.70 -3.84 -9.00
CA ASP A 57 0.21 -4.94 -8.68
C ASP A 57 0.87 -4.70 -7.32
N SER A 58 1.74 -5.60 -6.86
CA SER A 58 2.54 -5.40 -5.66
C SER A 58 3.52 -4.24 -5.82
N THR A 59 3.86 -3.57 -4.71
CA THR A 59 4.63 -2.32 -4.67
C THR A 59 5.91 -2.37 -5.51
N GLY A 60 6.71 -3.43 -5.37
CA GLY A 60 7.97 -3.55 -6.12
C GLY A 60 7.76 -3.68 -7.62
N VAL A 61 6.70 -4.40 -8.05
CA VAL A 61 6.33 -4.56 -9.46
C VAL A 61 5.87 -3.23 -10.05
N ILE A 62 4.99 -2.50 -9.35
CA ILE A 62 4.54 -1.16 -9.76
C ILE A 62 5.73 -0.20 -9.82
N THR A 63 6.61 -0.20 -8.83
CA THR A 63 7.80 0.66 -8.79
C THR A 63 8.73 0.39 -9.99
N ALA A 64 9.05 -0.88 -10.24
CA ALA A 64 9.91 -1.26 -11.37
C ALA A 64 9.29 -0.85 -12.70
N ARG A 65 7.99 -1.02 -12.85
CA ARG A 65 7.24 -0.62 -14.05
C ARG A 65 7.27 0.88 -14.27
N LEU A 66 7.01 1.69 -13.23
CA LEU A 66 7.05 3.16 -13.30
C LEU A 66 8.46 3.64 -13.69
N ILE A 67 9.51 3.07 -13.11
CA ILE A 67 10.90 3.41 -13.45
C ILE A 67 11.21 3.04 -14.91
N ALA A 68 10.79 1.89 -15.38
CA ALA A 68 10.97 1.46 -16.77
C ALA A 68 10.22 2.36 -17.77
N GLU A 69 9.08 2.92 -17.37
CA GLU A 69 8.26 3.83 -18.16
C GLU A 69 8.70 5.31 -18.05
N LYS A 70 9.78 5.64 -17.31
CA LYS A 70 10.23 7.02 -17.04
C LYS A 70 10.34 7.89 -18.29
N ALA A 71 10.87 7.35 -19.39
CA ALA A 71 11.05 8.11 -20.63
C ALA A 71 9.73 8.36 -21.39
N ASN A 72 8.70 7.56 -21.14
CA ASN A 72 7.38 7.68 -21.73
C ASN A 72 6.31 7.25 -20.72
N PRO A 73 5.98 8.10 -19.74
CA PRO A 73 5.07 7.77 -18.66
C PRO A 73 3.68 7.38 -19.17
N ARG A 74 3.15 6.28 -18.66
CA ARG A 74 1.80 5.78 -18.95
C ARG A 74 0.83 6.06 -17.82
N ALA A 75 1.35 6.14 -16.59
CA ALA A 75 0.56 6.52 -15.43
C ALA A 75 0.38 8.02 -15.36
N ASP A 76 -0.84 8.49 -15.06
CA ASP A 76 -1.11 9.87 -14.74
C ASP A 76 -0.76 10.18 -13.28
N MET A 77 -1.03 9.24 -12.40
CA MET A 77 -0.65 9.33 -10.99
C MET A 77 -0.54 7.96 -10.33
N VAL A 78 0.00 7.95 -9.14
CA VAL A 78 -0.07 6.81 -8.22
C VAL A 78 -1.00 7.15 -7.06
N TRP A 79 -1.75 6.14 -6.59
CA TRP A 79 -2.60 6.25 -5.41
C TRP A 79 -2.48 4.97 -4.57
N GLY A 80 -1.95 5.09 -3.35
CA GLY A 80 -1.63 3.94 -2.49
C GLY A 80 -0.37 3.20 -2.94
N LEU A 81 0.76 3.93 -2.93
CA LEU A 81 2.08 3.35 -3.14
C LEU A 81 3.00 3.71 -1.98
N SER A 82 3.90 2.81 -1.63
CA SER A 82 4.93 2.98 -0.59
C SER A 82 5.72 4.29 -0.75
N VAL A 83 5.88 5.03 0.34
CA VAL A 83 6.69 6.27 0.35
C VAL A 83 8.15 5.98 0.02
N PHE A 84 8.72 4.83 0.38
CA PHE A 84 10.07 4.47 -0.04
C PHE A 84 10.21 4.45 -1.57
N SER A 85 9.18 3.98 -2.29
CA SER A 85 9.15 4.00 -3.75
C SER A 85 8.99 5.42 -4.31
N LEU A 86 8.14 6.25 -3.68
CA LEU A 86 7.95 7.64 -4.11
C LEU A 86 9.20 8.48 -3.89
N LEU A 87 9.92 8.31 -2.79
CA LEU A 87 11.20 8.99 -2.54
C LEU A 87 12.27 8.60 -3.57
N GLN A 88 12.30 7.32 -3.99
CA GLN A 88 13.18 6.88 -5.07
C GLN A 88 12.83 7.55 -6.41
N MET A 89 11.55 7.69 -6.72
CA MET A 89 11.08 8.39 -7.92
C MET A 89 11.30 9.90 -7.83
N GLU A 90 11.10 10.49 -6.66
CA GLU A 90 11.39 11.90 -6.40
C GLU A 90 12.86 12.23 -6.64
N ALA A 91 13.78 11.38 -6.18
CA ALA A 91 15.22 11.54 -6.44
C ALA A 91 15.56 11.43 -7.92
N GLN A 92 14.73 10.79 -8.72
CA GLN A 92 14.88 10.65 -10.17
C GLN A 92 14.06 11.67 -10.96
N ASP A 93 13.46 12.66 -10.30
CA ASP A 93 12.66 13.73 -10.92
C ASP A 93 11.44 13.22 -11.72
N MET A 94 10.80 12.15 -11.23
CA MET A 94 9.66 11.50 -11.89
C MET A 94 8.30 12.00 -11.39
N LEU A 95 8.27 12.77 -10.30
CA LEU A 95 7.04 13.25 -9.68
C LEU A 95 6.78 14.72 -10.06
N GLU A 96 5.52 15.04 -10.36
CA GLU A 96 5.09 16.41 -10.65
C GLU A 96 4.90 17.20 -9.35
N PRO A 97 5.58 18.34 -9.16
CA PRO A 97 5.39 19.15 -7.97
C PRO A 97 4.00 19.79 -7.95
N TYR A 98 3.20 19.40 -6.99
CA TYR A 98 1.88 19.95 -6.75
C TYR A 98 1.50 19.82 -5.27
N THR A 99 1.13 20.90 -4.62
CA THR A 99 0.57 20.88 -3.27
C THR A 99 -0.95 20.76 -3.37
N PRO A 100 -1.56 19.60 -3.08
CA PRO A 100 -3.01 19.44 -3.11
C PRO A 100 -3.70 20.37 -2.11
N ARG A 101 -4.87 20.85 -2.44
CA ARG A 101 -5.66 21.74 -1.56
C ARG A 101 -6.05 21.01 -0.28
N GLY A 102 -5.62 21.53 0.86
CA GLY A 102 -5.83 20.91 2.17
C GLY A 102 -4.69 19.98 2.64
N ALA A 103 -3.65 19.78 1.83
CA ALA A 103 -2.52 18.94 2.20
C ALA A 103 -1.73 19.51 3.40
N GLU A 104 -1.84 20.80 3.68
CA GLU A 104 -1.23 21.44 4.85
C GLU A 104 -1.76 20.90 6.18
N ALA A 105 -3.00 20.38 6.18
CA ALA A 105 -3.62 19.77 7.36
C ALA A 105 -3.09 18.36 7.66
N LEU A 106 -2.40 17.71 6.73
CA LEU A 106 -1.80 16.40 6.94
C LEU A 106 -0.67 16.48 7.98
N ARG A 107 -0.47 15.40 8.71
CA ARG A 107 0.67 15.27 9.65
C ARG A 107 1.98 15.58 8.93
N PRO A 108 2.87 16.42 9.47
CA PRO A 108 4.10 16.85 8.79
C PRO A 108 5.02 15.69 8.36
N ASN A 109 5.06 14.60 9.15
CA ASN A 109 5.84 13.40 8.85
C ASN A 109 5.14 12.43 7.86
N MET A 110 3.95 12.78 7.38
CA MET A 110 3.19 11.98 6.41
C MET A 110 2.93 12.77 5.10
N ARG A 111 3.78 13.70 4.76
CA ARG A 111 3.72 14.45 3.50
C ARG A 111 5.13 14.87 3.05
N SER A 112 5.29 15.17 1.76
CA SER A 112 6.54 15.67 1.21
C SER A 112 6.98 16.95 1.95
N ALA A 113 8.26 17.01 2.29
CA ALA A 113 8.88 18.22 2.85
C ALA A 113 9.19 19.28 1.77
N ARG A 114 9.04 18.94 0.48
CA ARG A 114 9.27 19.89 -0.62
C ARG A 114 8.15 20.92 -0.72
N SER A 115 8.47 22.05 -1.33
CA SER A 115 7.49 23.10 -1.68
C SER A 115 7.71 23.53 -3.13
N PRO A 116 6.77 23.25 -4.05
CA PRO A 116 5.54 22.46 -3.89
C PRO A 116 5.81 21.00 -3.51
N MET A 117 4.83 20.36 -2.83
CA MET A 117 4.90 18.95 -2.48
C MET A 117 4.99 18.05 -3.71
N THR A 118 5.57 16.87 -3.59
CA THR A 118 5.66 15.89 -4.67
C THR A 118 4.87 14.63 -4.36
N TRP A 119 4.50 14.41 -3.10
CA TRP A 119 3.64 13.33 -2.65
C TRP A 119 2.90 13.71 -1.36
N THR A 120 1.77 13.06 -1.12
CA THR A 120 0.97 13.19 0.11
C THR A 120 0.59 11.83 0.64
N GLY A 121 0.80 11.62 1.94
CA GLY A 121 0.43 10.39 2.63
C GLY A 121 -1.08 10.23 2.80
N MET A 122 -1.51 9.00 2.89
CA MET A 122 -2.88 8.57 3.15
C MET A 122 -3.00 8.02 4.57
N ASP A 123 -2.19 7.03 4.87
CA ASP A 123 -2.14 6.25 6.08
C ASP A 123 -0.75 5.65 6.30
N ALA A 124 -0.60 4.94 7.42
CA ALA A 124 0.58 4.14 7.69
C ALA A 124 0.17 2.68 7.94
N PHE A 125 1.00 1.76 7.47
CA PHE A 125 0.86 0.32 7.69
C PHE A 125 2.15 -0.26 8.27
N VAL A 126 2.02 -1.33 9.04
CA VAL A 126 3.12 -1.90 9.81
C VAL A 126 3.29 -3.38 9.56
N SER A 127 4.52 -3.89 9.70
CA SER A 127 4.75 -5.33 9.65
C SER A 127 4.12 -6.02 10.87
N ALA A 128 3.50 -7.18 10.63
CA ALA A 128 2.86 -7.99 11.65
C ALA A 128 3.04 -9.48 11.39
N ILE A 129 2.93 -10.28 12.43
CA ILE A 129 2.93 -11.75 12.35
C ILE A 129 1.49 -12.24 12.41
N CYS A 130 1.05 -12.96 11.37
CA CYS A 130 -0.16 -13.77 11.39
C CYS A 130 0.20 -15.14 11.95
N PHE A 131 -0.24 -15.43 13.16
CA PHE A 131 0.03 -16.69 13.84
C PHE A 131 -1.23 -17.56 13.87
N ASN A 132 -1.24 -18.67 13.12
CA ASN A 132 -2.39 -19.57 13.09
C ASN A 132 -2.43 -20.41 14.37
N THR A 133 -3.45 -20.20 15.19
CA THR A 133 -3.59 -20.84 16.52
C THR A 133 -3.89 -22.35 16.42
N VAL A 134 -4.59 -22.77 15.37
CA VAL A 134 -4.93 -24.19 15.14
C VAL A 134 -3.70 -24.97 14.70
N VAL A 135 -2.97 -24.46 13.68
CA VAL A 135 -1.71 -25.08 13.23
C VAL A 135 -0.67 -25.09 14.34
N ALA A 136 -0.60 -24.02 15.12
CA ALA A 136 0.32 -23.91 16.24
C ALA A 136 0.06 -25.01 17.30
N GLN A 137 -1.20 -25.26 17.64
CA GLN A 137 -1.56 -26.33 18.55
C GLN A 137 -1.21 -27.71 17.97
N GLN A 138 -1.55 -27.96 16.70
CA GLN A 138 -1.29 -29.25 16.03
C GLN A 138 0.22 -29.56 15.90
N ARG A 139 1.05 -28.55 15.70
CA ARG A 139 2.49 -28.67 15.45
C ARG A 139 3.34 -28.27 16.66
N ASN A 140 2.70 -28.00 17.80
CA ASN A 140 3.34 -27.57 19.04
C ASN A 140 4.29 -26.36 18.85
N LEU A 141 3.83 -25.36 18.08
CA LEU A 141 4.58 -24.12 17.86
C LEU A 141 4.39 -23.17 19.04
N PRO A 142 5.46 -22.57 19.57
CA PRO A 142 5.33 -21.55 20.60
C PRO A 142 4.70 -20.29 20.02
N ARG A 143 3.92 -19.55 20.82
CA ARG A 143 3.41 -18.25 20.39
C ARG A 143 4.55 -17.21 20.45
N PRO A 144 4.98 -16.63 19.32
CA PRO A 144 6.06 -15.63 19.34
C PRO A 144 5.58 -14.32 19.96
N THR A 145 6.50 -13.57 20.55
CA THR A 145 6.30 -12.22 21.10
C THR A 145 7.28 -11.21 20.52
N THR A 146 8.40 -11.71 20.01
CA THR A 146 9.47 -10.95 19.37
C THR A 146 9.80 -11.53 18.01
N TRP A 147 10.51 -10.78 17.17
CA TRP A 147 11.10 -11.33 15.95
C TRP A 147 12.10 -12.44 16.24
N GLN A 148 12.85 -12.30 17.35
CA GLN A 148 13.86 -13.27 17.76
C GLN A 148 13.26 -14.66 18.05
N ASP A 149 12.03 -14.72 18.54
CA ASP A 149 11.34 -16.00 18.83
C ASP A 149 11.14 -16.85 17.57
N LEU A 150 11.06 -16.23 16.39
CA LEU A 150 10.93 -16.92 15.10
C LEU A 150 12.19 -17.72 14.70
N LEU A 151 13.29 -17.54 15.41
CA LEU A 151 14.52 -18.32 15.20
C LEU A 151 14.48 -19.69 15.87
N ASP A 152 13.45 -19.99 16.67
CA ASP A 152 13.26 -21.31 17.29
C ASP A 152 13.16 -22.39 16.19
N PRO A 153 13.94 -23.48 16.26
CA PRO A 153 13.92 -24.54 15.24
C PRO A 153 12.55 -25.19 15.03
N ARG A 154 11.61 -25.08 15.98
CA ARG A 154 10.24 -25.57 15.82
C ARG A 154 9.50 -24.87 14.68
N PHE A 155 9.92 -23.66 14.30
CA PHE A 155 9.34 -22.94 13.16
C PHE A 155 9.90 -23.36 11.80
N ARG A 156 10.85 -24.28 11.73
CA ARG A 156 11.45 -24.69 10.45
C ARG A 156 10.37 -25.17 9.46
N GLY A 157 10.32 -24.50 8.29
CA GLY A 157 9.30 -24.78 7.27
C GLY A 157 7.88 -24.32 7.63
N GLN A 158 7.72 -23.56 8.71
CA GLN A 158 6.41 -23.04 9.16
C GLN A 158 6.20 -21.56 8.88
N ILE A 159 7.21 -20.85 8.40
CA ILE A 159 7.18 -19.43 8.18
C ILE A 159 7.16 -19.13 6.67
N VAL A 160 6.23 -18.26 6.27
CA VAL A 160 6.17 -17.67 4.94
C VAL A 160 6.32 -16.15 5.07
N MET A 161 7.10 -15.54 4.19
CA MET A 161 7.41 -14.11 4.22
C MET A 161 7.27 -13.50 2.83
N PRO A 162 6.92 -12.20 2.68
CA PRO A 162 6.95 -11.55 1.38
C PRO A 162 8.39 -11.32 0.91
N ASN A 163 8.64 -11.49 -0.40
CA ASN A 163 9.90 -11.12 -1.03
C ASN A 163 10.04 -9.59 -1.09
N PRO A 164 11.08 -8.99 -0.50
CA PRO A 164 11.28 -7.54 -0.48
C PRO A 164 11.43 -6.89 -1.86
N ASN A 165 11.88 -7.63 -2.88
CA ASN A 165 12.01 -7.09 -4.24
C ASN A 165 10.66 -6.82 -4.90
N SER A 166 9.66 -7.67 -4.65
CA SER A 166 8.33 -7.52 -5.24
C SER A 166 7.30 -6.89 -4.30
N SER A 167 7.48 -7.02 -2.98
CA SER A 167 6.51 -6.59 -1.97
C SER A 167 7.02 -5.43 -1.11
N GLY A 168 6.23 -4.35 -1.02
CA GLY A 168 6.47 -3.28 -0.06
C GLY A 168 6.47 -3.77 1.38
N THR A 169 5.58 -4.70 1.73
CA THR A 169 5.54 -5.34 3.05
C THR A 169 6.83 -6.09 3.36
N GLY A 170 7.37 -6.84 2.40
CA GLY A 170 8.67 -7.50 2.56
C GLY A 170 9.78 -6.48 2.80
N PHE A 171 9.80 -5.38 2.05
CA PHE A 171 10.79 -4.34 2.19
C PHE A 171 10.68 -3.61 3.54
N LEU A 172 9.49 -3.17 3.94
CA LEU A 172 9.31 -2.49 5.23
C LEU A 172 9.66 -3.39 6.43
N THR A 173 9.41 -4.71 6.33
CA THR A 173 9.79 -5.66 7.38
C THR A 173 11.32 -5.73 7.52
N MET A 174 12.02 -5.85 6.40
CA MET A 174 13.48 -5.81 6.36
C MET A 174 14.04 -4.48 6.91
N VAL A 175 13.46 -3.35 6.50
CA VAL A 175 13.83 -2.02 6.99
C VAL A 175 13.62 -1.91 8.51
N GLY A 176 12.53 -2.48 9.03
CA GLY A 176 12.29 -2.52 10.47
C GLY A 176 13.40 -3.26 11.24
N TRP A 177 13.88 -4.38 10.70
CA TRP A 177 15.02 -5.09 11.30
C TRP A 177 16.33 -4.31 11.18
N ILE A 178 16.58 -3.61 10.06
CA ILE A 178 17.74 -2.75 9.87
C ILE A 178 17.72 -1.59 10.87
N ALA A 179 16.58 -0.93 11.02
CA ALA A 179 16.43 0.19 11.96
C ALA A 179 16.64 -0.23 13.43
N ASN A 180 16.21 -1.45 13.77
CA ASN A 180 16.29 -1.99 15.12
C ASN A 180 17.66 -2.59 15.48
N LYS A 181 18.32 -3.26 14.53
CA LYS A 181 19.53 -4.08 14.78
C LYS A 181 20.79 -3.52 14.11
N GLY A 182 20.67 -2.43 13.34
CA GLY A 182 21.68 -2.02 12.38
C GLY A 182 21.71 -2.97 11.16
N GLU A 183 22.34 -2.55 10.07
CA GLU A 183 22.32 -3.32 8.84
C GLU A 183 23.01 -4.70 9.00
N GLN A 184 24.18 -4.75 9.62
CA GLN A 184 24.89 -6.02 9.86
C GLN A 184 24.07 -6.97 10.73
N GLY A 185 23.53 -6.49 11.88
CA GLY A 185 22.72 -7.31 12.78
C GLY A 185 21.44 -7.80 12.12
N ALA A 186 20.84 -7.01 11.23
CA ALA A 186 19.69 -7.42 10.44
C ALA A 186 20.03 -8.56 9.47
N TRP A 187 21.17 -8.49 8.79
CA TRP A 187 21.61 -9.59 7.92
C TRP A 187 21.92 -10.87 8.70
N GLU A 188 22.55 -10.76 9.86
CA GLU A 188 22.81 -11.90 10.75
C GLU A 188 21.48 -12.54 11.23
N PHE A 189 20.51 -11.73 11.61
CA PHE A 189 19.16 -12.19 11.98
C PHE A 189 18.48 -12.87 10.78
N MET A 190 18.48 -12.24 9.60
CA MET A 190 17.83 -12.79 8.40
C MET A 190 18.48 -14.09 7.93
N ASN A 191 19.81 -14.24 8.04
CA ASN A 191 20.49 -15.51 7.74
C ASN A 191 19.96 -16.67 8.58
N ARG A 192 19.74 -16.43 9.88
CA ARG A 192 19.18 -17.43 10.79
C ARG A 192 17.68 -17.68 10.54
N LEU A 193 16.90 -16.60 10.32
CA LEU A 193 15.48 -16.70 10.03
C LEU A 193 15.21 -17.46 8.73
N HIS A 194 16.07 -17.28 7.73
CA HIS A 194 15.99 -17.96 6.43
C HIS A 194 15.96 -19.48 6.55
N GLU A 195 16.62 -20.05 7.57
CA GLU A 195 16.54 -21.49 7.82
C GLU A 195 15.12 -21.97 8.12
N ASN A 196 14.32 -21.14 8.81
CA ASN A 196 12.95 -21.43 9.19
C ASN A 196 11.92 -21.03 8.13
N ILE A 197 12.29 -20.11 7.20
CA ILE A 197 11.44 -19.71 6.09
C ILE A 197 11.24 -20.87 5.12
N GLN A 198 9.99 -21.18 4.81
CA GLN A 198 9.64 -22.14 3.75
C GLN A 198 9.67 -21.50 2.38
N GLN A 199 9.11 -20.29 2.24
CA GLN A 199 8.97 -19.62 0.96
C GLN A 199 8.87 -18.11 1.12
N TYR A 200 9.38 -17.37 0.11
CA TYR A 200 9.14 -15.94 -0.07
C TYR A 200 8.10 -15.72 -1.16
N THR A 201 6.99 -15.05 -0.82
CA THR A 201 5.88 -14.79 -1.74
C THR A 201 6.03 -13.45 -2.46
N HIS A 202 5.42 -13.28 -3.64
CA HIS A 202 5.49 -12.01 -4.38
C HIS A 202 4.55 -10.92 -3.80
N SER A 203 3.48 -11.32 -3.12
CA SER A 203 2.50 -10.44 -2.51
C SER A 203 2.73 -10.29 -1.01
N GLY A 204 2.54 -9.07 -0.47
CA GLY A 204 2.61 -8.78 0.96
C GLY A 204 1.50 -9.42 1.78
N SER A 205 0.32 -9.63 1.19
CA SER A 205 -0.85 -10.23 1.83
C SER A 205 -0.85 -11.76 1.78
N ALA A 206 -0.15 -12.37 0.81
CA ALA A 206 -0.14 -13.82 0.64
C ALA A 206 0.31 -14.61 1.88
N PRO A 207 1.35 -14.22 2.64
CA PRO A 207 1.76 -14.96 3.82
C PRO A 207 0.67 -15.06 4.88
N CYS A 208 -0.04 -13.97 5.16
CA CYS A 208 -1.15 -14.00 6.12
C CYS A 208 -2.34 -14.80 5.58
N ASN A 209 -2.64 -14.71 4.28
CA ASN A 209 -3.66 -15.54 3.64
C ASN A 209 -3.35 -17.04 3.79
N ASN A 210 -2.08 -17.43 3.58
CA ASN A 210 -1.64 -18.82 3.71
C ASN A 210 -1.73 -19.30 5.16
N ALA A 211 -1.29 -18.46 6.12
CA ALA A 211 -1.45 -18.75 7.54
C ALA A 211 -2.94 -18.88 7.93
N ALA A 212 -3.79 -17.96 7.48
CA ALA A 212 -5.23 -17.98 7.77
C ALA A 212 -5.93 -19.26 7.27
N ARG A 213 -5.48 -19.82 6.13
CA ARG A 213 -5.99 -21.10 5.59
C ARG A 213 -5.39 -22.32 6.25
N GLY A 214 -4.43 -22.16 7.18
CA GLY A 214 -3.78 -23.27 7.85
C GLY A 214 -2.68 -23.97 7.05
N GLU A 215 -2.20 -23.39 5.97
CA GLU A 215 -1.08 -23.93 5.18
C GLU A 215 0.23 -23.83 5.95
N PHE A 216 0.40 -22.76 6.73
CA PHE A 216 1.57 -22.49 7.57
C PHE A 216 1.16 -21.99 8.95
N GLY A 217 2.03 -22.20 9.94
CA GLY A 217 1.83 -21.69 11.28
C GLY A 217 2.03 -20.18 11.41
N VAL A 218 2.90 -19.61 10.57
CA VAL A 218 3.32 -18.20 10.63
C VAL A 218 3.35 -17.57 9.24
N GLY A 219 2.65 -16.46 9.08
CA GLY A 219 2.78 -15.57 7.92
C GLY A 219 3.31 -14.21 8.35
N LEU A 220 4.47 -13.80 7.85
CA LEU A 220 4.92 -12.41 8.01
C LEU A 220 4.18 -11.55 6.99
N SER A 221 3.46 -10.54 7.46
CA SER A 221 2.59 -9.73 6.62
C SER A 221 2.46 -8.32 7.18
N PHE A 222 1.32 -7.70 7.02
CA PHE A 222 1.04 -6.36 7.55
C PHE A 222 -0.31 -6.31 8.26
N ASP A 223 -0.45 -5.30 9.09
CA ASP A 223 -1.55 -5.11 10.03
C ASP A 223 -2.94 -5.15 9.38
N MET A 224 -3.18 -4.36 8.32
CA MET A 224 -4.49 -4.28 7.67
C MET A 224 -4.96 -5.65 7.18
N ARG A 225 -4.09 -6.43 6.49
CA ARG A 225 -4.43 -7.77 6.01
C ARG A 225 -4.73 -8.72 7.17
N SER A 226 -3.92 -8.66 8.22
CA SER A 226 -4.08 -9.49 9.42
C SER A 226 -5.41 -9.21 10.12
N VAL A 227 -5.75 -7.92 10.27
CA VAL A 227 -7.01 -7.45 10.87
C VAL A 227 -8.21 -7.87 10.02
N ALA A 228 -8.14 -7.68 8.71
CA ALA A 228 -9.22 -8.06 7.80
C ALA A 228 -9.54 -9.56 7.89
N LEU A 229 -8.52 -10.42 7.86
CA LEU A 229 -8.71 -11.88 7.95
C LEU A 229 -9.22 -12.31 9.33
N LYS A 230 -8.71 -11.73 10.42
CA LYS A 230 -9.19 -12.02 11.77
C LYS A 230 -10.66 -11.62 11.92
N ASN A 231 -11.07 -10.46 11.40
CA ASN A 231 -12.46 -10.00 11.43
C ASN A 231 -13.39 -10.88 10.58
N GLN A 232 -12.86 -11.59 9.58
CA GLN A 232 -13.57 -12.60 8.79
C GLN A 232 -13.64 -13.97 9.48
N GLY A 233 -13.09 -14.10 10.70
CA GLY A 233 -13.14 -15.32 11.49
C GLY A 233 -11.96 -16.28 11.27
N ALA A 234 -10.88 -15.85 10.62
CA ALA A 234 -9.69 -16.69 10.49
C ALA A 234 -9.08 -17.01 11.88
N PRO A 235 -8.63 -18.25 12.12
CA PRO A 235 -8.08 -18.67 13.40
C PRO A 235 -6.63 -18.18 13.56
N ILE A 236 -6.43 -16.87 13.49
CA ILE A 236 -5.12 -16.23 13.61
C ILE A 236 -5.05 -15.27 14.78
N ASP A 237 -3.90 -15.22 15.44
CA ASP A 237 -3.51 -14.08 16.28
C ASP A 237 -2.69 -13.10 15.46
N ILE A 238 -2.95 -11.81 15.69
CA ILE A 238 -2.15 -10.72 15.14
C ILE A 238 -1.09 -10.37 16.18
N ILE A 239 0.17 -10.60 15.86
CA ILE A 239 1.27 -10.32 16.75
C ILE A 239 2.09 -9.17 16.17
N VAL A 240 2.16 -8.09 16.94
CA VAL A 240 3.09 -6.98 16.69
C VAL A 240 4.27 -7.21 17.63
N PRO A 241 5.46 -7.58 17.12
CA PRO A 241 6.62 -7.90 17.95
C PRO A 241 7.02 -6.78 18.91
N THR A 242 7.35 -7.17 20.15
CA THR A 242 7.72 -6.21 21.21
C THR A 242 9.09 -5.59 21.03
N ASP A 243 9.95 -6.22 20.23
CA ASP A 243 11.26 -5.72 19.84
C ASP A 243 11.22 -4.76 18.64
N GLY A 244 10.04 -4.24 18.30
CA GLY A 244 9.84 -3.19 17.32
C GLY A 244 9.50 -3.68 15.91
N VAL A 245 8.69 -2.89 15.21
CA VAL A 245 8.21 -3.21 13.85
C VAL A 245 8.50 -2.09 12.87
N GLY A 246 8.84 -2.47 11.64
CA GLY A 246 8.94 -1.53 10.53
C GLY A 246 7.55 -1.03 10.12
N PHE A 247 7.50 0.19 9.63
CA PHE A 247 6.31 0.79 9.05
C PHE A 247 6.66 1.52 7.76
N ASP A 248 5.64 1.75 6.93
CA ASP A 248 5.71 2.57 5.74
C ASP A 248 4.41 3.38 5.63
N LEU A 249 4.38 4.33 4.74
CA LEU A 249 3.20 5.11 4.41
C LEU A 249 2.67 4.67 3.05
N GLU A 250 1.36 4.55 2.91
CA GLU A 250 0.74 4.63 1.60
C GLU A 250 0.56 6.09 1.22
N ALA A 251 0.88 6.44 0.00
CA ALA A 251 0.84 7.81 -0.45
C ALA A 251 0.42 7.94 -1.91
N THR A 252 0.09 9.17 -2.29
CA THR A 252 -0.29 9.59 -3.63
C THR A 252 0.72 10.56 -4.22
N ALA A 253 0.91 10.49 -5.54
CA ALA A 253 1.73 11.43 -6.29
C ALA A 253 1.24 11.53 -7.74
N ILE A 254 1.41 12.71 -8.35
CA ILE A 254 1.18 12.92 -9.78
C ILE A 254 2.46 12.56 -10.53
N MET A 255 2.33 11.82 -11.63
CA MET A 255 3.48 11.48 -12.45
C MET A 255 3.86 12.64 -13.35
N ARG A 256 5.16 13.01 -13.39
CA ARG A 256 5.65 14.04 -14.28
C ARG A 256 5.44 13.63 -15.73
N GLY A 257 4.97 14.57 -16.55
CA GLY A 257 4.71 14.33 -17.96
C GLY A 257 3.34 13.76 -18.28
N THR A 258 2.44 13.63 -17.28
CA THR A 258 1.03 13.30 -17.55
C THR A 258 0.39 14.30 -18.52
N ARG A 259 -0.40 13.78 -19.46
CA ARG A 259 -1.19 14.60 -20.40
C ARG A 259 -2.50 15.11 -19.77
N ASN A 260 -2.87 14.57 -18.62
CA ASN A 260 -4.13 14.85 -17.92
C ASN A 260 -3.89 15.63 -16.61
N LEU A 261 -2.91 16.55 -16.61
CA LEU A 261 -2.42 17.21 -15.39
C LEU A 261 -3.53 17.84 -14.53
N GLU A 262 -4.46 18.59 -15.15
CA GLU A 262 -5.52 19.26 -14.39
C GLU A 262 -6.52 18.27 -13.76
N ALA A 263 -6.82 17.18 -14.44
CA ALA A 263 -7.65 16.12 -13.86
C ALA A 263 -6.89 15.38 -12.73
N ALA A 264 -5.60 15.11 -12.91
CA ALA A 264 -4.74 14.51 -11.89
C ALA A 264 -4.62 15.39 -10.63
N LYS A 265 -4.50 16.73 -10.78
CA LYS A 265 -4.52 17.68 -9.66
C LYS A 265 -5.82 17.62 -8.87
N ARG A 266 -6.98 17.57 -9.55
CA ARG A 266 -8.28 17.44 -8.87
C ARG A 266 -8.40 16.10 -8.13
N LEU A 267 -7.90 15.02 -8.72
CA LEU A 267 -7.87 13.74 -8.02
C LEU A 267 -6.91 13.78 -6.82
N ALA A 268 -5.75 14.42 -6.93
CA ALA A 268 -4.83 14.63 -5.81
C ALA A 268 -5.47 15.46 -4.68
N ASP A 269 -6.25 16.52 -5.01
CA ASP A 269 -7.04 17.26 -4.01
C ASP A 269 -8.06 16.37 -3.30
N PHE A 270 -8.72 15.47 -4.05
CA PHE A 270 -9.66 14.51 -3.45
C PHE A 270 -8.95 13.56 -2.47
N THR A 271 -7.75 13.05 -2.82
CA THR A 271 -7.04 12.05 -2.00
C THR A 271 -6.61 12.56 -0.62
N VAL A 272 -6.52 13.87 -0.41
CA VAL A 272 -6.22 14.50 0.89
C VAL A 272 -7.47 15.02 1.60
N SER A 273 -8.65 14.83 1.01
CA SER A 273 -9.91 15.29 1.58
C SER A 273 -10.35 14.46 2.79
N ARG A 274 -11.24 15.03 3.62
CA ARG A 274 -11.86 14.32 4.73
C ARG A 274 -12.61 13.06 4.26
N THR A 275 -13.32 13.13 3.14
CA THR A 275 -14.04 11.99 2.56
C THR A 275 -13.09 10.85 2.22
N ALA A 276 -11.93 11.14 1.62
CA ALA A 276 -10.91 10.14 1.34
C ALA A 276 -10.31 9.58 2.63
N ALA A 277 -10.00 10.42 3.61
CA ALA A 277 -9.47 9.98 4.91
C ALA A 277 -10.45 9.07 5.67
N GLU A 278 -11.74 9.34 5.61
CA GLU A 278 -12.79 8.46 6.17
C GLU A 278 -12.85 7.10 5.46
N LEU A 279 -12.56 7.05 4.15
CA LEU A 279 -12.42 5.78 3.43
C LEU A 279 -11.18 5.01 3.87
N TYR A 280 -10.03 5.68 4.00
CA TYR A 280 -8.79 5.06 4.50
C TYR A 280 -8.98 4.50 5.91
N GLY A 281 -9.70 5.23 6.78
CA GLY A 281 -10.03 4.80 8.15
C GLY A 281 -10.90 3.55 8.26
N ARG A 282 -11.48 3.05 7.17
CA ARG A 282 -12.15 1.75 7.12
C ARG A 282 -11.17 0.58 7.10
N TYR A 283 -9.91 0.84 6.75
CA TYR A 283 -8.86 -0.16 6.57
C TYR A 283 -7.67 0.04 7.50
N TYR A 284 -7.29 1.29 7.77
CA TYR A 284 -6.07 1.65 8.50
C TYR A 284 -6.38 2.41 9.78
N ALA A 285 -5.59 2.14 10.81
CA ALA A 285 -5.75 2.80 12.11
C ALA A 285 -4.91 4.09 12.25
N LEU A 286 -3.87 4.25 11.44
CA LEU A 286 -3.03 5.46 11.42
C LEU A 286 -3.26 6.24 10.13
N LEU A 287 -3.91 7.40 10.23
CA LEU A 287 -4.26 8.25 9.09
C LEU A 287 -3.36 9.49 9.02
N ALA A 288 -3.07 9.94 7.79
CA ALA A 288 -2.31 11.15 7.54
C ALA A 288 -3.09 12.42 7.93
N LEU A 289 -4.42 12.43 7.76
CA LEU A 289 -5.27 13.55 8.15
C LEU A 289 -5.69 13.40 9.62
N PRO A 290 -5.25 14.30 10.53
CA PRO A 290 -5.68 14.28 11.92
C PRO A 290 -7.16 14.65 12.06
N GLY A 291 -7.79 14.24 13.17
CA GLY A 291 -9.20 14.53 13.46
C GLY A 291 -10.21 13.71 12.65
N VAL A 292 -9.76 12.67 11.96
CA VAL A 292 -10.58 11.61 11.39
C VAL A 292 -10.38 10.35 12.22
N GLU A 293 -11.46 9.85 12.80
CA GLU A 293 -11.42 8.63 13.62
C GLU A 293 -11.55 7.38 12.73
N PRO A 294 -10.58 6.46 12.76
CA PRO A 294 -10.69 5.21 12.03
C PRO A 294 -11.87 4.36 12.52
N THR A 295 -12.59 3.77 11.58
CA THR A 295 -13.73 2.89 11.90
C THR A 295 -13.34 1.41 11.91
N VAL A 296 -12.18 1.07 11.37
CA VAL A 296 -11.64 -0.29 11.42
C VAL A 296 -11.48 -0.76 12.88
N ARG A 297 -11.78 -2.04 13.14
CA ARG A 297 -11.69 -2.66 14.46
C ARG A 297 -10.69 -3.81 14.45
N GLY A 298 -10.18 -4.17 15.63
CA GLY A 298 -9.34 -5.35 15.80
C GLY A 298 -7.83 -5.11 15.68
N TYR A 299 -7.39 -3.86 15.59
CA TYR A 299 -5.97 -3.53 15.71
C TYR A 299 -5.48 -3.79 17.15
N PRO A 300 -4.29 -4.39 17.33
CA PRO A 300 -3.67 -4.50 18.64
C PRO A 300 -3.45 -3.11 19.26
N ALA A 301 -3.76 -2.95 20.56
CA ALA A 301 -3.80 -1.63 21.21
C ALA A 301 -2.45 -0.90 21.19
N GLU A 302 -1.33 -1.66 21.28
CA GLU A 302 0.00 -1.06 21.43
C GLU A 302 0.78 -0.96 20.11
N PHE A 303 0.16 -1.25 18.95
CA PHE A 303 0.92 -1.35 17.69
C PHE A 303 1.67 -0.04 17.35
N ALA A 304 1.05 1.12 17.57
CA ALA A 304 1.64 2.43 17.28
C ALA A 304 2.86 2.74 18.16
N GLN A 305 2.96 2.15 19.35
CA GLN A 305 4.07 2.34 20.29
C GLN A 305 5.29 1.48 19.95
N ARG A 306 5.12 0.51 19.04
CA ARG A 306 6.16 -0.44 18.62
C ARG A 306 6.82 -0.08 17.29
N LEU A 307 6.46 1.06 16.71
CA LEU A 307 7.05 1.53 15.46
C LEU A 307 8.53 1.90 15.68
N VAL A 308 9.43 1.32 14.87
CA VAL A 308 10.84 1.72 14.90
C VAL A 308 11.05 2.95 14.01
N SER A 309 11.82 3.89 14.51
CA SER A 309 12.19 5.07 13.73
C SER A 309 13.20 4.69 12.65
N ALA A 310 12.90 5.04 11.41
CA ALA A 310 13.81 4.87 10.28
C ALA A 310 13.93 6.19 9.51
N ASN A 311 15.11 6.49 8.99
CA ASN A 311 15.30 7.60 8.08
C ASN A 311 14.83 7.19 6.68
N PHE A 312 13.61 7.56 6.32
CA PHE A 312 13.00 7.17 5.03
C PHE A 312 13.84 7.59 3.83
N ALA A 313 14.47 8.77 3.87
CA ALA A 313 15.30 9.26 2.76
C ALA A 313 16.57 8.42 2.58
N GLU A 314 17.27 8.10 3.66
CA GLU A 314 18.47 7.23 3.62
C GLU A 314 18.12 5.83 3.14
N ILE A 315 17.02 5.25 3.63
CA ILE A 315 16.54 3.94 3.21
C ILE A 315 16.17 3.93 1.73
N ALA A 316 15.48 4.98 1.25
CA ALA A 316 15.12 5.09 -0.16
C ALA A 316 16.36 5.13 -1.08
N LEU A 317 17.42 5.84 -0.67
CA LEU A 317 18.70 5.87 -1.39
C LEU A 317 19.44 4.52 -1.35
N ALA A 318 19.34 3.78 -0.25
CA ALA A 318 19.97 2.47 -0.09
C ALA A 318 19.16 1.32 -0.71
N ARG A 319 17.92 1.58 -1.15
CA ARG A 319 16.94 0.56 -1.52
C ARG A 319 17.47 -0.46 -2.54
N ASP A 320 18.02 -0.01 -3.65
CA ASP A 320 18.46 -0.91 -4.71
C ASP A 320 19.63 -1.82 -4.25
N ARG A 321 20.57 -1.26 -3.47
CA ARG A 321 21.65 -2.02 -2.86
C ARG A 321 21.14 -3.07 -1.86
N LEU A 322 20.23 -2.69 -0.99
CA LEU A 322 19.61 -3.59 0.00
C LEU A 322 18.85 -4.72 -0.67
N LEU A 323 18.07 -4.41 -1.71
CA LEU A 323 17.31 -5.40 -2.48
C LEU A 323 18.23 -6.36 -3.26
N ALA A 324 19.29 -5.87 -3.88
CA ALA A 324 20.27 -6.70 -4.57
C ALA A 324 20.96 -7.66 -3.59
N GLU A 325 21.36 -7.18 -2.40
CA GLU A 325 21.98 -8.02 -1.37
C GLU A 325 21.00 -9.06 -0.83
N TRP A 326 19.72 -8.70 -0.60
CA TRP A 326 18.70 -9.64 -0.20
C TRP A 326 18.51 -10.73 -1.26
N GLN A 327 18.40 -10.36 -2.51
CA GLN A 327 18.24 -11.29 -3.64
C GLN A 327 19.39 -12.28 -3.72
N ARG A 328 20.62 -11.77 -3.62
CA ARG A 328 21.82 -12.60 -3.64
C ARG A 328 21.84 -13.67 -2.55
N ARG A 329 21.28 -13.33 -1.35
CA ARG A 329 21.30 -14.24 -0.19
C ARG A 329 20.15 -15.24 -0.17
N TYR A 330 18.93 -14.82 -0.56
CA TYR A 330 17.71 -15.54 -0.16
C TYR A 330 16.76 -15.91 -1.29
N ASP A 331 16.99 -15.46 -2.53
CA ASP A 331 16.05 -15.65 -3.64
C ASP A 331 15.78 -17.11 -4.00
N GLY A 332 16.64 -18.04 -3.59
CA GLY A 332 16.48 -19.46 -3.85
C GLY A 332 15.21 -20.10 -3.23
N LYS A 333 14.56 -19.43 -2.28
CA LYS A 333 13.24 -19.83 -1.73
C LYS A 333 12.08 -18.96 -2.23
N SER A 334 12.29 -18.11 -3.22
CA SER A 334 11.20 -17.30 -3.79
C SER A 334 10.20 -18.17 -4.53
N ALA A 335 8.90 -17.82 -4.40
CA ALA A 335 7.83 -18.47 -5.14
C ALA A 335 8.06 -18.32 -6.66
N PRO A 336 7.65 -19.28 -7.49
CA PRO A 336 7.59 -19.10 -8.92
C PRO A 336 6.69 -17.91 -9.29
N ARG A 337 7.02 -17.19 -10.36
CA ARG A 337 6.22 -16.08 -10.90
C ARG A 337 5.08 -16.57 -11.76
#